data_b1e28d1bf7a877c6ff7fdf147e4eca78
#
_entry.id   b1e28d1bf7a877c6ff7fdf147e4eca78
#
_cell.length_a   1.000
_cell.length_b   1.000
_cell.length_c   1.000
_cell.angle_alpha   90.00
_cell.angle_beta   90.00
_cell.angle_gamma   90.00
#
_symmetry.space_group_name_H-M   'P 1'
#
loop_
_entity.id
_entity.type
_entity.pdbx_description
1 polymer ?
#
loop_
_entity_poly.entity_id
_entity_poly.type
_entity_poly.pdbx_seq_one_letter_code
_entity_poly.pdbx_strand_id
1 'polypeptide(L)'
;EKETMAEGPYQPQWESLIKHKTPEWFRDAKFGIWAHWGPQCVEGSGDWMAREMYMEGTNKSNYHRQHYGHPSEVGFKDILPLFKAENWNPEELVRFYAEECGAQYFFALGNHHDNFDLWDSKYHEWNSMAIGPHKDILDGWAKAARKAGLPFGISFHADHAWTWYEPSRRFDLKGEKRGVKYDGWLTKEDGYKPNADGTEKWWKGLDPQKLYAQNHDLSDGTWDNSSIHGQWGWGNGACTPTREYVSNFYNRTLDAINRYNPDLIYFDVTVLPFYPLGDAGLKIASHMYNRSISTYKGN
;
A
#
# COMPACT_ATOMS: atom_id res chain seq x y z
N GLU A 1 -4.66 -18.99 6.41
CA GLU A 1 -5.09 -17.62 6.74
C GLU A 1 -5.17 -17.48 8.27
N LYS A 2 -4.76 -16.31 8.78
CA LYS A 2 -4.77 -16.06 10.24
C LYS A 2 -5.98 -15.26 10.71
N GLU A 3 -6.49 -14.37 9.82
CA GLU A 3 -7.73 -13.65 10.08
C GLU A 3 -8.93 -14.44 9.55
N THR A 4 -10.01 -14.44 10.30
CA THR A 4 -11.23 -15.15 9.93
C THR A 4 -12.24 -14.18 9.34
N MET A 5 -12.82 -14.55 8.21
CA MET A 5 -13.91 -13.80 7.59
C MET A 5 -15.12 -13.78 8.54
N ALA A 6 -15.74 -12.62 8.71
CA ALA A 6 -16.92 -12.48 9.54
C ALA A 6 -18.08 -13.33 9.00
N GLU A 7 -18.78 -14.00 9.91
CA GLU A 7 -19.99 -14.75 9.59
C GLU A 7 -21.15 -13.80 9.26
N GLY A 8 -22.00 -14.22 8.34
CA GLY A 8 -23.17 -13.45 7.93
C GLY A 8 -23.78 -13.91 6.62
N PRO A 9 -24.75 -13.17 6.08
CA PRO A 9 -25.47 -13.57 4.87
C PRO A 9 -24.65 -13.48 3.59
N TYR A 10 -23.57 -12.70 3.57
CA TYR A 10 -22.74 -12.54 2.38
C TYR A 10 -21.65 -13.61 2.33
N GLN A 11 -21.67 -14.40 1.26
CA GLN A 11 -20.66 -15.42 0.97
C GLN A 11 -19.63 -14.88 -0.05
N PRO A 12 -18.39 -15.41 -0.09
CA PRO A 12 -17.35 -14.91 -0.97
C PRO A 12 -17.51 -15.38 -2.44
N GLN A 13 -18.63 -15.01 -3.02
CA GLN A 13 -19.01 -15.32 -4.39
C GLN A 13 -19.93 -14.24 -4.96
N TRP A 14 -19.84 -13.99 -6.25
CA TRP A 14 -20.56 -12.88 -6.91
C TRP A 14 -22.07 -12.95 -6.70
N GLU A 15 -22.67 -14.13 -6.79
CA GLU A 15 -24.13 -14.35 -6.63
C GLU A 15 -24.64 -13.90 -5.25
N SER A 16 -23.75 -13.89 -4.28
CA SER A 16 -24.05 -13.37 -2.93
C SER A 16 -23.77 -11.87 -2.83
N LEU A 17 -22.59 -11.42 -3.28
CA LEU A 17 -22.16 -10.05 -3.11
C LEU A 17 -23.00 -9.04 -3.90
N ILE A 18 -23.50 -9.39 -5.08
CA ILE A 18 -24.39 -8.52 -5.88
C ILE A 18 -25.71 -8.18 -5.21
N LYS A 19 -26.09 -8.89 -4.15
CA LYS A 19 -27.29 -8.59 -3.37
C LYS A 19 -27.11 -7.39 -2.43
N HIS A 20 -25.85 -6.98 -2.19
CA HIS A 20 -25.56 -5.79 -1.42
C HIS A 20 -26.09 -4.54 -2.12
N LYS A 21 -26.75 -3.70 -1.35
CA LYS A 21 -27.26 -2.41 -1.84
C LYS A 21 -26.37 -1.29 -1.33
N THR A 22 -25.94 -0.42 -2.24
CA THR A 22 -25.22 0.80 -1.86
C THR A 22 -26.09 1.63 -0.93
N PRO A 23 -25.60 2.02 0.27
CA PRO A 23 -26.34 2.85 1.20
C PRO A 23 -26.76 4.18 0.58
N GLU A 24 -27.95 4.66 0.93
CA GLU A 24 -28.46 5.95 0.42
C GLU A 24 -27.55 7.10 0.81
N TRP A 25 -27.05 7.11 2.05
CA TRP A 25 -26.14 8.14 2.50
C TRP A 25 -24.94 8.35 1.57
N PHE A 26 -24.37 7.27 1.01
CA PHE A 26 -23.24 7.38 0.07
C PHE A 26 -23.66 7.97 -1.26
N ARG A 27 -24.86 7.64 -1.74
CA ARG A 27 -25.43 8.21 -2.97
C ARG A 27 -25.72 9.70 -2.81
N ASP A 28 -26.16 10.11 -1.61
CA ASP A 28 -26.52 11.50 -1.30
C ASP A 28 -25.32 12.37 -0.98
N ALA A 29 -24.26 11.80 -0.43
CA ALA A 29 -23.05 12.51 -0.03
C ALA A 29 -22.37 13.27 -1.17
N LYS A 30 -22.29 12.71 -2.37
CA LYS A 30 -21.74 13.30 -3.61
C LYS A 30 -20.28 13.72 -3.56
N PHE A 31 -19.80 14.25 -2.43
CA PHE A 31 -18.47 14.82 -2.29
C PHE A 31 -17.76 14.29 -1.05
N GLY A 32 -16.61 13.68 -1.26
CA GLY A 32 -15.70 13.25 -0.22
C GLY A 32 -14.27 13.70 -0.50
N ILE A 33 -13.42 13.66 0.49
CA ILE A 33 -12.00 13.97 0.36
C ILE A 33 -11.17 12.73 0.69
N TRP A 34 -10.12 12.51 -0.08
CA TRP A 34 -9.19 11.42 0.06
C TRP A 34 -7.78 11.95 0.35
N ALA A 35 -7.23 11.61 1.52
CA ALA A 35 -5.83 11.83 1.82
C ALA A 35 -5.00 10.69 1.24
N HIS A 36 -4.57 10.84 -0.01
CA HIS A 36 -3.64 9.93 -0.69
C HIS A 36 -2.21 10.26 -0.29
N TRP A 37 -1.89 10.06 1.00
CA TRP A 37 -0.69 10.58 1.65
C TRP A 37 0.06 9.48 2.38
N GLY A 38 1.36 9.38 2.14
CA GLY A 38 2.27 8.40 2.71
C GLY A 38 3.73 8.71 2.34
N PRO A 39 4.66 7.75 2.45
CA PRO A 39 6.09 7.96 2.18
C PRO A 39 6.43 8.50 0.79
N GLN A 40 5.57 8.29 -0.20
CA GLN A 40 5.73 8.83 -1.54
C GLN A 40 5.81 10.37 -1.57
N CYS A 41 5.30 11.04 -0.54
CA CYS A 41 5.35 12.50 -0.44
C CYS A 41 6.72 13.05 -0.05
N VAL A 42 7.65 12.23 0.44
CA VAL A 42 8.98 12.68 0.89
C VAL A 42 9.75 13.33 -0.24
N GLU A 43 9.78 12.73 -1.41
CA GLU A 43 10.43 13.32 -2.59
C GLU A 43 9.54 14.34 -3.33
N GLY A 44 8.23 14.32 -3.09
CA GLY A 44 7.30 15.30 -3.64
C GLY A 44 7.16 15.27 -5.17
N SER A 45 7.52 14.14 -5.81
CA SER A 45 7.51 14.02 -7.27
C SER A 45 6.42 13.11 -7.83
N GLY A 46 5.36 12.85 -7.06
CA GLY A 46 4.21 12.04 -7.42
C GLY A 46 4.16 10.71 -6.69
N ASP A 47 3.00 10.07 -6.71
CA ASP A 47 2.68 8.88 -5.93
C ASP A 47 3.37 7.60 -6.42
N TRP A 48 3.82 7.57 -7.68
CA TRP A 48 4.57 6.44 -8.25
C TRP A 48 6.09 6.56 -8.13
N MET A 49 6.56 7.51 -7.33
CA MET A 49 7.97 7.77 -7.15
C MET A 49 8.76 6.51 -6.73
N ALA A 50 8.22 5.69 -5.82
CA ALA A 50 8.85 4.47 -5.34
C ALA A 50 9.10 3.41 -6.45
N ARG A 51 8.37 3.47 -7.57
CA ARG A 51 8.63 2.67 -8.77
C ARG A 51 9.58 3.38 -9.72
N GLU A 52 9.26 4.65 -10.03
CA GLU A 52 9.91 5.38 -11.11
C GLU A 52 11.34 5.81 -10.77
N MET A 53 11.70 5.88 -9.48
CA MET A 53 13.09 6.10 -9.06
C MET A 53 14.05 5.01 -9.59
N TYR A 54 13.55 3.81 -9.85
CA TYR A 54 14.30 2.67 -10.41
C TYR A 54 14.28 2.60 -11.94
N MET A 55 13.63 3.55 -12.61
CA MET A 55 13.48 3.56 -14.05
C MET A 55 14.52 4.51 -14.67
N GLU A 56 15.71 3.99 -14.98
CA GLU A 56 16.86 4.76 -15.50
C GLU A 56 16.47 5.72 -16.61
N GLY A 57 16.87 6.99 -16.49
CA GLY A 57 16.63 8.04 -17.49
C GLY A 57 15.29 8.78 -17.36
N THR A 58 14.42 8.39 -16.47
CA THR A 58 13.21 9.17 -16.16
C THR A 58 13.52 10.38 -15.29
N ASN A 59 12.67 11.39 -15.32
CA ASN A 59 12.85 12.58 -14.49
C ASN A 59 12.89 12.23 -12.99
N LYS A 60 12.08 11.28 -12.53
CA LYS A 60 12.04 10.87 -11.12
C LYS A 60 13.30 10.10 -10.73
N SER A 61 13.79 9.21 -11.59
CA SER A 61 15.07 8.54 -11.38
C SER A 61 16.23 9.53 -11.30
N ASN A 62 16.28 10.52 -12.19
CA ASN A 62 17.29 11.56 -12.17
C ASN A 62 17.20 12.42 -10.91
N TYR A 63 16.00 12.83 -10.51
CA TYR A 63 15.76 13.58 -9.29
C TYR A 63 16.24 12.81 -8.04
N HIS A 64 15.83 11.55 -7.90
CA HIS A 64 16.25 10.70 -6.79
C HIS A 64 17.77 10.59 -6.70
N ARG A 65 18.44 10.29 -7.83
CA ARG A 65 19.90 10.17 -7.89
C ARG A 65 20.62 11.45 -7.49
N GLN A 66 20.08 12.58 -7.90
CA GLN A 66 20.68 13.90 -7.61
C GLN A 66 20.55 14.27 -6.12
N HIS A 67 19.44 13.94 -5.47
CA HIS A 67 19.12 14.43 -4.13
C HIS A 67 19.36 13.40 -3.02
N TYR A 68 19.26 12.11 -3.33
CA TYR A 68 19.36 11.03 -2.34
C TYR A 68 20.48 10.04 -2.63
N GLY A 69 20.77 9.78 -3.87
CA GLY A 69 21.82 8.85 -4.29
C GLY A 69 21.35 7.78 -5.25
N HIS A 70 22.28 6.91 -5.63
CA HIS A 70 22.00 5.82 -6.56
C HIS A 70 21.11 4.75 -5.91
N PRO A 71 20.11 4.16 -6.62
CA PRO A 71 19.17 3.18 -6.04
C PRO A 71 19.80 1.87 -5.53
N SER A 72 21.09 1.62 -5.81
CA SER A 72 21.83 0.53 -5.18
C SER A 72 22.33 0.86 -3.76
N GLU A 73 22.38 2.13 -3.41
CA GLU A 73 22.90 2.66 -2.14
C GLU A 73 21.78 3.24 -1.28
N VAL A 74 20.90 4.01 -1.92
CA VAL A 74 19.72 4.63 -1.30
C VAL A 74 18.50 4.24 -2.13
N GLY A 75 17.81 3.20 -1.72
CA GLY A 75 16.56 2.76 -2.34
C GLY A 75 15.34 3.30 -1.61
N PHE A 76 14.15 2.87 -2.03
CA PHE A 76 12.91 3.36 -1.42
C PHE A 76 12.80 3.01 0.07
N LYS A 77 13.31 1.86 0.50
CA LYS A 77 13.37 1.54 1.94
C LYS A 77 14.05 2.62 2.76
N ASP A 78 15.07 3.30 2.18
CA ASP A 78 15.83 4.35 2.85
C ASP A 78 15.10 5.70 2.86
N ILE A 79 14.06 5.84 2.05
CA ILE A 79 13.14 7.00 2.09
C ILE A 79 12.13 6.87 3.23
N LEU A 80 11.76 5.65 3.63
CA LEU A 80 10.76 5.41 4.67
C LEU A 80 11.07 6.10 6.01
N PRO A 81 12.31 6.08 6.54
CA PRO A 81 12.65 6.80 7.77
C PRO A 81 12.52 8.32 7.67
N LEU A 82 12.51 8.87 6.47
CA LEU A 82 12.39 10.31 6.22
C LEU A 82 10.92 10.78 6.24
N PHE A 83 9.98 9.86 6.13
CA PHE A 83 8.56 10.14 6.32
C PHE A 83 8.26 10.24 7.82
N LYS A 84 8.26 11.44 8.38
CA LYS A 84 8.16 11.66 9.83
C LYS A 84 6.80 12.18 10.30
N ALA A 85 6.01 12.76 9.41
CA ALA A 85 4.69 13.31 9.74
C ALA A 85 4.73 14.26 10.97
N GLU A 86 5.74 15.14 11.06
CA GLU A 86 5.94 16.03 12.22
C GLU A 86 4.81 17.05 12.36
N ASN A 87 4.38 17.60 11.23
CA ASN A 87 3.37 18.65 11.18
C ASN A 87 1.95 18.11 10.89
N TRP A 88 1.78 16.79 10.91
CA TRP A 88 0.50 16.17 10.64
C TRP A 88 -0.47 16.32 11.83
N ASN A 89 -1.53 17.06 11.62
CA ASN A 89 -2.64 17.24 12.57
C ASN A 89 -3.94 16.76 11.90
N PRO A 90 -4.28 15.47 12.01
CA PRO A 90 -5.43 14.90 11.32
C PRO A 90 -6.75 15.50 11.78
N GLU A 91 -6.87 15.85 13.07
CA GLU A 91 -8.10 16.41 13.62
C GLU A 91 -8.42 17.78 13.02
N GLU A 92 -7.44 18.66 12.97
CA GLU A 92 -7.59 19.99 12.37
C GLU A 92 -7.90 19.90 10.88
N LEU A 93 -7.18 19.02 10.17
CA LEU A 93 -7.30 18.88 8.74
C LEU A 93 -8.65 18.29 8.33
N VAL A 94 -9.12 17.23 9.00
CA VAL A 94 -10.42 16.62 8.70
C VAL A 94 -11.56 17.56 9.08
N ARG A 95 -11.44 18.31 10.18
CA ARG A 95 -12.41 19.34 10.52
C ARG A 95 -12.49 20.39 9.42
N PHE A 96 -11.36 20.88 8.92
CA PHE A 96 -11.32 21.81 7.80
C PHE A 96 -12.02 21.26 6.55
N TYR A 97 -11.78 19.98 6.23
CA TYR A 97 -12.46 19.33 5.10
C TYR A 97 -13.98 19.26 5.29
N ALA A 98 -14.43 18.97 6.50
CA ALA A 98 -15.86 18.90 6.80
C ALA A 98 -16.54 20.28 6.79
N GLU A 99 -15.97 21.25 7.53
CA GLU A 99 -16.60 22.53 7.79
C GLU A 99 -16.42 23.53 6.65
N GLU A 100 -15.21 23.62 6.08
CA GLU A 100 -14.89 24.62 5.07
C GLU A 100 -14.99 24.09 3.64
N CYS A 101 -14.65 22.80 3.42
CA CYS A 101 -14.73 22.20 2.08
C CYS A 101 -16.07 21.50 1.80
N GLY A 102 -16.86 21.22 2.83
CA GLY A 102 -18.16 20.56 2.70
C GLY A 102 -18.07 19.05 2.42
N ALA A 103 -16.96 18.40 2.81
CA ALA A 103 -16.81 16.96 2.65
C ALA A 103 -17.86 16.19 3.46
N GLN A 104 -18.45 15.17 2.84
CA GLN A 104 -19.47 14.33 3.44
C GLN A 104 -18.94 12.96 3.84
N TYR A 105 -17.73 12.60 3.44
CA TYR A 105 -16.99 11.42 3.87
C TYR A 105 -15.49 11.63 3.63
N PHE A 106 -14.67 10.83 4.28
CA PHE A 106 -13.23 10.95 4.21
C PHE A 106 -12.57 9.59 4.01
N PHE A 107 -11.63 9.53 3.06
CA PHE A 107 -10.78 8.35 2.83
C PHE A 107 -9.34 8.60 3.26
N ALA A 108 -8.74 7.60 3.89
CA ALA A 108 -7.30 7.56 4.15
C ALA A 108 -6.64 6.42 3.37
N LEU A 109 -5.37 6.61 3.03
CA LEU A 109 -4.53 5.57 2.46
C LEU A 109 -4.12 4.58 3.55
N GLY A 110 -4.44 3.31 3.39
CA GLY A 110 -3.94 2.22 4.23
C GLY A 110 -2.54 1.80 3.80
N ASN A 111 -2.37 1.50 2.53
CA ASN A 111 -1.08 1.31 1.88
C ASN A 111 -1.18 1.69 0.40
N HIS A 112 -0.05 2.09 -0.17
CA HIS A 112 0.09 2.30 -1.61
C HIS A 112 0.71 1.06 -2.29
N HIS A 113 0.95 1.10 -3.59
CA HIS A 113 1.69 0.08 -4.32
C HIS A 113 3.13 -0.09 -3.80
N ASP A 114 3.64 0.88 -3.02
CA ASP A 114 4.92 0.82 -2.32
C ASP A 114 4.97 -0.19 -1.18
N ASN A 115 3.82 -0.81 -0.88
CA ASN A 115 3.69 -1.91 0.07
C ASN A 115 4.02 -1.54 1.54
N PHE A 116 3.98 -0.26 1.88
CA PHE A 116 4.20 0.24 3.23
C PHE A 116 2.86 0.46 3.94
N ASP A 117 2.66 -0.19 5.09
CA ASP A 117 1.42 -0.06 5.86
C ASP A 117 1.42 1.21 6.72
N LEU A 118 0.37 2.02 6.63
CA LEU A 118 0.22 3.26 7.38
C LEU A 118 -0.51 3.06 8.73
N TRP A 119 -0.38 1.87 9.32
CA TRP A 119 -0.93 1.53 10.64
C TRP A 119 -0.01 0.56 11.39
N ASP A 120 -0.34 0.26 12.64
CA ASP A 120 0.33 -0.73 13.48
C ASP A 120 -0.06 -2.16 13.02
N SER A 121 0.45 -2.54 11.85
CA SER A 121 0.12 -3.80 11.18
C SER A 121 0.67 -5.01 11.92
N LYS A 122 -0.17 -6.01 12.20
CA LYS A 122 0.26 -7.27 12.83
C LYS A 122 1.05 -8.18 11.88
N TYR A 123 0.84 -8.04 10.59
CA TYR A 123 1.29 -8.99 9.59
C TYR A 123 2.38 -8.46 8.67
N HIS A 124 2.78 -7.20 8.89
CA HIS A 124 3.75 -6.53 8.04
C HIS A 124 4.70 -5.67 8.85
N GLU A 125 5.99 -6.00 8.80
CA GLU A 125 7.02 -5.28 9.58
C GLU A 125 7.39 -3.92 9.00
N TRP A 126 7.07 -3.68 7.71
CA TRP A 126 7.28 -2.40 7.04
C TRP A 126 6.03 -1.53 7.22
N ASN A 127 5.95 -0.86 8.34
CA ASN A 127 4.78 -0.05 8.71
C ASN A 127 5.16 1.22 9.47
N SER A 128 4.23 2.16 9.53
CA SER A 128 4.44 3.50 10.09
C SER A 128 4.65 3.57 11.61
N MET A 129 4.31 2.52 12.35
CA MET A 129 4.66 2.42 13.78
C MET A 129 6.12 2.01 13.98
N ALA A 130 6.63 1.09 13.15
CA ALA A 130 7.99 0.58 13.25
C ALA A 130 9.02 1.53 12.62
N ILE A 131 8.65 2.23 11.54
CA ILE A 131 9.56 2.99 10.69
C ILE A 131 8.97 4.37 10.40
N GLY A 132 9.83 5.38 10.37
CA GLY A 132 9.48 6.75 9.98
C GLY A 132 8.77 7.53 11.08
N PRO A 133 7.46 7.77 10.98
CA PRO A 133 6.75 8.64 11.94
C PRO A 133 6.58 8.05 13.33
N HIS A 134 6.70 6.72 13.48
CA HIS A 134 6.36 5.99 14.69
C HIS A 134 4.95 6.32 15.21
N LYS A 135 4.01 6.42 14.26
CA LYS A 135 2.60 6.77 14.47
C LYS A 135 1.70 5.78 13.73
N ASP A 136 0.57 5.48 14.34
CA ASP A 136 -0.53 4.81 13.64
C ASP A 136 -1.33 5.88 12.87
N ILE A 137 -0.99 6.03 11.58
CA ILE A 137 -1.57 7.06 10.72
C ILE A 137 -3.07 6.79 10.48
N LEU A 138 -3.45 5.52 10.26
CA LEU A 138 -4.86 5.18 10.07
C LEU A 138 -5.70 5.44 11.33
N ASP A 139 -5.18 5.16 12.52
CA ASP A 139 -5.86 5.47 13.78
C ASP A 139 -6.14 6.98 13.91
N GLY A 140 -5.12 7.78 13.63
CA GLY A 140 -5.27 9.24 13.66
C GLY A 140 -6.34 9.76 12.70
N TRP A 141 -6.35 9.28 11.45
CA TRP A 141 -7.38 9.64 10.49
C TRP A 141 -8.78 9.13 10.89
N ALA A 142 -8.89 7.88 11.34
CA ALA A 142 -10.16 7.30 11.75
C ALA A 142 -10.79 8.08 12.93
N LYS A 143 -10.01 8.41 13.94
CA LYS A 143 -10.45 9.22 15.09
C LYS A 143 -10.89 10.61 14.66
N ALA A 144 -10.11 11.26 13.80
CA ALA A 144 -10.43 12.59 13.28
C ALA A 144 -11.74 12.60 12.46
N ALA A 145 -11.92 11.63 11.57
CA ALA A 145 -13.14 11.50 10.77
C ALA A 145 -14.37 11.29 11.67
N ARG A 146 -14.30 10.40 12.65
CA ARG A 146 -15.39 10.15 13.58
C ARG A 146 -15.72 11.37 14.45
N LYS A 147 -14.71 12.10 14.91
CA LYS A 147 -14.90 13.32 15.68
C LYS A 147 -15.60 14.40 14.85
N ALA A 148 -15.30 14.48 13.56
CA ALA A 148 -15.95 15.39 12.61
C ALA A 148 -17.32 14.88 12.12
N GLY A 149 -17.77 13.69 12.56
CA GLY A 149 -19.03 13.09 12.13
C GLY A 149 -19.03 12.57 10.69
N LEU A 150 -17.84 12.34 10.09
CA LEU A 150 -17.71 11.85 8.73
C LEU A 150 -17.60 10.33 8.69
N PRO A 151 -18.29 9.64 7.76
CA PRO A 151 -17.97 8.27 7.39
C PRO A 151 -16.51 8.16 6.98
N PHE A 152 -15.85 7.06 7.38
CA PHE A 152 -14.42 6.81 7.17
C PHE A 152 -14.17 5.68 6.21
N GLY A 153 -13.33 5.90 5.22
CA GLY A 153 -12.89 4.91 4.26
C GLY A 153 -11.39 4.65 4.32
N ILE A 154 -10.99 3.44 3.93
CA ILE A 154 -9.59 3.04 3.76
C ILE A 154 -9.36 2.55 2.33
N SER A 155 -8.28 3.01 1.70
CA SER A 155 -7.84 2.50 0.41
C SER A 155 -6.63 1.59 0.54
N PHE A 156 -6.64 0.49 -0.21
CA PHE A 156 -5.57 -0.50 -0.25
C PHE A 156 -5.10 -0.70 -1.68
N HIS A 157 -3.78 -0.62 -1.89
CA HIS A 157 -3.16 -0.69 -3.23
C HIS A 157 -2.05 -1.75 -3.31
N ALA A 158 -1.68 -2.36 -2.18
CA ALA A 158 -0.51 -3.25 -2.10
C ALA A 158 -0.70 -4.61 -2.78
N ASP A 159 -1.89 -4.94 -3.27
CA ASP A 159 -2.12 -6.15 -4.07
C ASP A 159 -1.27 -6.17 -5.35
N HIS A 160 -0.99 -5.02 -5.93
CA HIS A 160 -0.14 -4.88 -7.10
C HIS A 160 1.36 -4.68 -6.82
N ALA A 161 1.81 -4.57 -5.59
CA ALA A 161 3.23 -4.39 -5.27
C ALA A 161 4.11 -5.51 -5.88
N TRP A 162 3.59 -6.73 -6.00
CA TRP A 162 4.25 -7.88 -6.61
C TRP A 162 4.84 -7.60 -7.99
N THR A 163 4.13 -6.90 -8.85
CA THR A 163 4.58 -6.54 -10.20
C THR A 163 5.01 -5.08 -10.29
N TRP A 164 4.38 -4.21 -9.52
CA TRP A 164 4.64 -2.79 -9.55
C TRP A 164 6.08 -2.44 -9.16
N TYR A 165 6.68 -3.19 -8.23
CA TYR A 165 8.05 -2.99 -7.78
C TYR A 165 9.12 -3.66 -8.65
N GLU A 166 8.78 -4.35 -9.70
CA GLU A 166 9.76 -5.06 -10.54
C GLU A 166 10.95 -4.18 -11.00
N PRO A 167 10.79 -2.86 -11.30
CA PRO A 167 11.93 -2.03 -11.62
C PRO A 167 13.00 -1.96 -10.52
N SER A 168 12.65 -2.18 -9.25
CA SER A 168 13.62 -2.25 -8.16
C SER A 168 14.64 -3.40 -8.29
N ARG A 169 14.33 -4.41 -9.11
CA ARG A 169 15.26 -5.50 -9.46
C ARG A 169 16.07 -5.26 -10.72
N ARG A 170 16.01 -4.07 -11.27
CA ARG A 170 16.85 -3.67 -12.41
C ARG A 170 18.26 -3.32 -11.94
N PHE A 171 19.04 -2.88 -12.87
CA PHE A 171 20.36 -2.27 -12.75
C PHE A 171 20.52 -1.24 -13.86
N ASP A 172 21.50 -0.36 -13.75
CA ASP A 172 21.79 0.60 -14.81
C ASP A 172 22.30 -0.09 -16.07
N LEU A 173 21.78 0.32 -17.21
CA LEU A 173 22.20 -0.14 -18.54
C LEU A 173 23.35 0.68 -19.08
N LYS A 174 23.58 1.90 -18.55
CA LYS A 174 24.55 2.86 -19.02
C LYS A 174 25.33 3.50 -17.85
N GLY A 175 26.39 4.24 -18.18
CA GLY A 175 27.15 5.05 -17.23
C GLY A 175 28.07 4.24 -16.31
N GLU A 176 28.61 4.92 -15.30
CA GLU A 176 29.61 4.37 -14.38
C GLU A 176 29.07 3.23 -13.49
N LYS A 177 27.78 3.29 -13.17
CA LYS A 177 27.09 2.27 -12.36
C LYS A 177 26.46 1.15 -13.21
N ARG A 178 26.81 1.02 -14.50
CA ARG A 178 26.28 -0.02 -15.38
C ARG A 178 26.41 -1.41 -14.75
N GLY A 179 25.30 -2.15 -14.69
CA GLY A 179 25.24 -3.49 -14.14
C GLY A 179 25.19 -3.57 -12.63
N VAL A 180 25.26 -2.43 -11.92
CA VAL A 180 25.11 -2.40 -10.46
C VAL A 180 23.64 -2.56 -10.11
N LYS A 181 23.32 -3.65 -9.44
CA LYS A 181 21.95 -4.02 -9.03
C LYS A 181 21.36 -3.00 -8.05
N TYR A 182 20.11 -2.67 -8.24
CA TYR A 182 19.36 -1.84 -7.29
C TYR A 182 19.01 -2.63 -6.02
N ASP A 183 18.51 -1.95 -5.01
CA ASP A 183 18.29 -2.54 -3.68
C ASP A 183 17.09 -3.51 -3.59
N GLY A 184 16.24 -3.62 -4.61
CA GLY A 184 15.20 -4.64 -4.71
C GLY A 184 15.74 -6.09 -4.79
N TRP A 185 17.05 -6.27 -4.93
CA TRP A 185 17.74 -7.57 -4.83
C TRP A 185 18.11 -7.94 -3.39
N LEU A 186 18.08 -7.00 -2.45
CA LEU A 186 18.52 -7.22 -1.08
C LEU A 186 17.65 -8.26 -0.38
N THR A 187 18.28 -9.05 0.47
CA THR A 187 17.65 -10.05 1.33
C THR A 187 17.82 -9.68 2.79
N LYS A 188 17.13 -10.39 3.67
CA LYS A 188 17.26 -10.20 5.12
C LYS A 188 18.71 -10.37 5.59
N GLU A 189 19.44 -11.33 5.00
CA GLU A 189 20.85 -11.62 5.32
C GLU A 189 21.77 -10.43 5.01
N ASP A 190 21.44 -9.65 3.99
CA ASP A 190 22.20 -8.44 3.67
C ASP A 190 22.13 -7.37 4.76
N GLY A 191 21.04 -7.38 5.54
CA GLY A 191 20.88 -6.48 6.69
C GLY A 191 21.86 -6.73 7.82
N TYR A 192 22.41 -7.94 7.92
CA TYR A 192 23.42 -8.28 8.95
C TYR A 192 24.86 -7.98 8.51
N LYS A 193 25.08 -7.65 7.25
CA LYS A 193 26.38 -7.17 6.74
C LYS A 193 26.57 -5.71 7.12
N PRO A 194 27.71 -5.33 7.74
CA PRO A 194 27.94 -3.95 8.10
C PRO A 194 28.02 -3.02 6.87
N ASN A 195 27.83 -1.75 7.09
CA ASN A 195 28.16 -0.71 6.13
C ASN A 195 29.69 -0.64 5.90
N ALA A 196 30.12 0.10 4.87
CA ALA A 196 31.54 0.25 4.55
C ALA A 196 32.37 0.89 5.69
N ASP A 197 31.75 1.71 6.52
CA ASP A 197 32.35 2.33 7.70
C ASP A 197 32.30 1.44 8.96
N GLY A 198 31.78 0.20 8.86
CA GLY A 198 31.66 -0.75 9.95
C GLY A 198 30.40 -0.59 10.81
N THR A 199 29.56 0.41 10.56
CA THR A 199 28.29 0.58 11.29
C THR A 199 27.26 -0.43 10.86
N GLU A 200 26.27 -0.70 11.74
CA GLU A 200 25.14 -1.56 11.42
C GLU A 200 24.17 -0.84 10.46
N LYS A 201 23.53 -1.62 9.58
CA LYS A 201 22.45 -1.11 8.76
C LYS A 201 21.22 -0.78 9.62
N TRP A 202 20.58 0.35 9.36
CA TRP A 202 19.36 0.76 10.09
C TRP A 202 18.22 -0.26 9.98
N TRP A 203 18.18 -1.03 8.87
CA TRP A 203 17.17 -2.03 8.62
C TRP A 203 17.59 -3.47 9.00
N LYS A 204 18.65 -3.62 9.78
CA LYS A 204 19.10 -4.91 10.32
C LYS A 204 17.94 -5.65 11.00
N GLY A 205 17.71 -6.90 10.58
CA GLY A 205 16.62 -7.74 11.07
C GLY A 205 15.31 -7.64 10.28
N LEU A 206 15.10 -6.58 9.50
CA LEU A 206 13.99 -6.49 8.56
C LEU A 206 14.32 -7.26 7.27
N ASP A 207 13.27 -7.75 6.60
CA ASP A 207 13.40 -8.43 5.31
C ASP A 207 12.94 -7.49 4.18
N PRO A 208 13.87 -6.96 3.35
CA PRO A 208 13.51 -6.11 2.21
C PRO A 208 12.55 -6.78 1.22
N GLN A 209 12.55 -8.12 1.13
CA GLN A 209 11.63 -8.83 0.23
C GLN A 209 10.18 -8.81 0.71
N LYS A 210 9.94 -8.54 1.98
CA LYS A 210 8.58 -8.26 2.46
C LYS A 210 8.08 -6.88 2.02
N LEU A 211 8.96 -5.91 1.82
CA LEU A 211 8.62 -4.61 1.24
C LEU A 211 8.53 -4.70 -0.29
N TYR A 212 9.61 -5.09 -0.94
CA TYR A 212 9.71 -5.07 -2.42
C TYR A 212 8.95 -6.20 -3.10
N ALA A 213 8.72 -7.32 -2.44
CA ALA A 213 8.04 -8.51 -2.97
C ALA A 213 8.64 -9.01 -4.30
N GLN A 214 9.97 -8.97 -4.44
CA GLN A 214 10.67 -9.20 -5.72
C GLN A 214 11.47 -10.50 -5.76
N ASN A 215 11.24 -11.44 -4.84
CA ASN A 215 11.88 -12.77 -4.88
C ASN A 215 11.15 -13.70 -5.86
N HIS A 216 11.03 -13.27 -7.11
CA HIS A 216 10.43 -14.01 -8.22
C HIS A 216 11.05 -13.57 -9.55
N ASP A 217 10.83 -14.32 -10.61
CA ASP A 217 11.27 -13.93 -11.95
C ASP A 217 10.55 -12.66 -12.41
N LEU A 218 11.26 -11.82 -13.18
CA LEU A 218 10.68 -10.62 -13.73
C LEU A 218 9.73 -10.95 -14.88
N SER A 219 8.65 -10.20 -14.99
CA SER A 219 7.70 -10.32 -16.10
C SER A 219 8.30 -9.77 -17.40
N ASP A 220 7.76 -10.22 -18.54
CA ASP A 220 8.11 -9.68 -19.84
C ASP A 220 7.80 -8.19 -19.90
N GLY A 221 8.70 -7.42 -20.50
CA GLY A 221 8.56 -5.98 -20.65
C GLY A 221 8.91 -5.15 -19.39
N THR A 222 9.44 -5.78 -18.33
CA THR A 222 9.85 -5.04 -17.12
C THR A 222 10.85 -3.91 -17.38
N TRP A 223 11.63 -3.99 -18.47
CA TRP A 223 12.59 -2.97 -18.89
C TRP A 223 11.97 -1.83 -19.70
N ASP A 224 10.70 -1.96 -20.10
CA ASP A 224 9.98 -0.90 -20.78
C ASP A 224 9.42 0.09 -19.75
N ASN A 225 9.93 1.31 -19.75
CA ASN A 225 9.50 2.36 -18.85
C ASN A 225 8.11 2.91 -19.15
N SER A 226 7.57 2.64 -20.36
CA SER A 226 6.26 3.15 -20.78
C SER A 226 5.11 2.20 -20.49
N SER A 227 5.39 0.91 -20.27
CA SER A 227 4.36 -0.13 -20.14
C SER A 227 4.36 -0.78 -18.76
N ILE A 228 3.25 -0.61 -18.05
CA ILE A 228 2.93 -1.39 -16.85
C ILE A 228 1.81 -2.41 -17.12
N HIS A 229 1.14 -2.32 -18.28
CA HIS A 229 -0.05 -3.13 -18.55
C HIS A 229 0.25 -4.62 -18.61
N GLY A 230 1.38 -5.02 -19.18
CA GLY A 230 1.82 -6.41 -19.15
C GLY A 230 2.12 -6.93 -17.75
N GLN A 231 2.61 -6.06 -16.88
CA GLN A 231 2.90 -6.33 -15.47
C GLN A 231 1.64 -6.28 -14.59
N TRP A 232 0.54 -5.74 -15.08
CA TRP A 232 -0.74 -5.65 -14.37
C TRP A 232 -1.65 -6.84 -14.62
N GLY A 233 -1.31 -7.69 -15.59
CA GLY A 233 -2.09 -8.86 -15.96
C GLY A 233 -1.72 -10.08 -15.11
N TRP A 234 -2.54 -10.47 -14.18
CA TRP A 234 -2.34 -11.61 -13.29
C TRP A 234 -2.06 -12.95 -13.99
N GLY A 235 -2.49 -13.13 -15.19
CA GLY A 235 -2.34 -14.38 -15.95
C GLY A 235 -1.02 -14.53 -16.70
N ASN A 236 -0.08 -13.59 -16.56
CA ASN A 236 1.19 -13.56 -17.30
C ASN A 236 2.35 -14.07 -16.43
N GLY A 237 2.51 -15.40 -16.32
CA GLY A 237 3.70 -16.03 -15.74
C GLY A 237 4.15 -15.44 -14.42
N ALA A 238 5.26 -14.72 -14.44
CA ALA A 238 5.88 -14.07 -13.29
C ALA A 238 4.97 -13.02 -12.59
N CYS A 239 3.95 -12.52 -13.27
CA CYS A 239 2.98 -11.60 -12.68
C CYS A 239 2.03 -12.29 -11.70
N THR A 240 1.98 -13.62 -11.68
CA THR A 240 1.11 -14.37 -10.76
C THR A 240 1.74 -14.43 -9.37
N PRO A 241 1.14 -13.77 -8.37
CA PRO A 241 1.69 -13.77 -7.02
C PRO A 241 1.57 -15.14 -6.33
N THR A 242 2.45 -15.36 -5.36
CA THR A 242 2.39 -16.59 -4.55
C THR A 242 1.18 -16.58 -3.62
N ARG A 243 0.77 -17.77 -3.19
CA ARG A 243 -0.29 -17.92 -2.16
C ARG A 243 0.08 -17.21 -0.85
N GLU A 244 1.36 -17.21 -0.50
CA GLU A 244 1.86 -16.50 0.69
C GLU A 244 1.63 -14.99 0.57
N TYR A 245 1.96 -14.39 -0.57
CA TYR A 245 1.74 -12.98 -0.83
C TYR A 245 0.25 -12.62 -0.74
N VAL A 246 -0.60 -13.40 -1.41
CA VAL A 246 -2.07 -13.20 -1.40
C VAL A 246 -2.63 -13.33 0.02
N SER A 247 -2.20 -14.36 0.77
CA SER A 247 -2.62 -14.56 2.17
C SER A 247 -2.15 -13.43 3.08
N ASN A 248 -0.94 -12.93 2.89
CA ASN A 248 -0.43 -11.79 3.66
C ASN A 248 -1.25 -10.53 3.40
N PHE A 249 -1.54 -10.20 2.14
CA PHE A 249 -2.40 -9.07 1.79
C PHE A 249 -3.80 -9.21 2.40
N TYR A 250 -4.40 -10.38 2.32
CA TYR A 250 -5.70 -10.69 2.93
C TYR A 250 -5.69 -10.41 4.43
N ASN A 251 -4.72 -10.95 5.17
CA ASN A 251 -4.61 -10.79 6.61
C ASN A 251 -4.38 -9.32 7.00
N ARG A 252 -3.53 -8.59 6.29
CA ARG A 252 -3.28 -7.16 6.51
C ARG A 252 -4.55 -6.35 6.32
N THR A 253 -5.28 -6.61 5.24
CA THR A 253 -6.52 -5.90 4.93
C THR A 253 -7.59 -6.15 5.99
N LEU A 254 -7.78 -7.40 6.41
CA LEU A 254 -8.73 -7.73 7.47
C LEU A 254 -8.30 -7.15 8.84
N ASP A 255 -7.00 -7.15 9.16
CA ASP A 255 -6.49 -6.49 10.37
C ASP A 255 -6.89 -5.02 10.41
N ALA A 256 -6.68 -4.29 9.31
CA ALA A 256 -7.07 -2.88 9.23
C ALA A 256 -8.60 -2.68 9.32
N ILE A 257 -9.38 -3.49 8.60
CA ILE A 257 -10.86 -3.44 8.68
C ILE A 257 -11.34 -3.72 10.10
N ASN A 258 -10.78 -4.75 10.76
CA ASN A 258 -11.16 -5.14 12.10
C ASN A 258 -10.79 -4.10 13.16
N ARG A 259 -9.67 -3.42 12.95
CA ARG A 259 -9.12 -2.44 13.90
C ARG A 259 -9.80 -1.08 13.79
N TYR A 260 -10.02 -0.60 12.58
CA TYR A 260 -10.50 0.77 12.35
C TYR A 260 -11.98 0.86 11.97
N ASN A 261 -12.61 -0.28 11.68
CA ASN A 261 -14.04 -0.38 11.38
C ASN A 261 -14.49 0.67 10.32
N PRO A 262 -13.90 0.67 9.12
CA PRO A 262 -14.26 1.64 8.09
C PRO A 262 -15.68 1.44 7.57
N ASP A 263 -16.31 2.53 7.13
CA ASP A 263 -17.61 2.52 6.44
C ASP A 263 -17.47 2.20 4.95
N LEU A 264 -16.28 2.46 4.39
CA LEU A 264 -15.94 2.28 2.99
C LEU A 264 -14.57 1.64 2.85
N ILE A 265 -14.39 0.82 1.82
CA ILE A 265 -13.06 0.36 1.37
C ILE A 265 -12.94 0.59 -0.12
N TYR A 266 -11.72 0.90 -0.55
CA TYR A 266 -11.37 1.09 -1.95
C TYR A 266 -10.13 0.27 -2.30
N PHE A 267 -10.18 -0.36 -3.46
CA PHE A 267 -9.02 -1.03 -4.05
C PHE A 267 -8.71 -0.39 -5.40
N ASP A 268 -7.45 -0.10 -5.64
CA ASP A 268 -7.00 0.48 -6.91
C ASP A 268 -6.78 -0.63 -7.96
N VAL A 269 -7.86 -1.32 -8.28
CA VAL A 269 -7.89 -2.44 -9.21
C VAL A 269 -9.15 -2.39 -10.07
N THR A 270 -9.16 -3.12 -11.17
CA THR A 270 -10.28 -3.11 -12.12
C THR A 270 -11.55 -3.74 -11.54
N VAL A 271 -11.41 -4.80 -10.73
CA VAL A 271 -12.56 -5.54 -10.17
C VAL A 271 -12.39 -5.70 -8.67
N LEU A 272 -11.61 -6.68 -8.22
CA LEU A 272 -11.25 -6.95 -6.82
C LEU A 272 -9.80 -7.46 -6.77
N PRO A 273 -9.11 -7.29 -5.61
CA PRO A 273 -7.74 -7.77 -5.46
C PRO A 273 -7.58 -9.24 -5.86
N PHE A 274 -6.60 -9.50 -6.73
CA PHE A 274 -6.25 -10.82 -7.26
C PHE A 274 -7.32 -11.55 -8.08
N TYR A 275 -8.41 -10.88 -8.45
CA TYR A 275 -9.42 -11.48 -9.32
C TYR A 275 -8.90 -11.50 -10.78
N PRO A 276 -9.04 -12.59 -11.53
CA PRO A 276 -9.77 -13.83 -11.22
C PRO A 276 -8.90 -14.99 -10.69
N LEU A 277 -7.67 -14.75 -10.24
CA LEU A 277 -6.74 -15.79 -9.78
C LEU A 277 -7.20 -16.54 -8.52
N GLY A 278 -7.99 -15.85 -7.67
CA GLY A 278 -8.44 -16.40 -6.42
C GLY A 278 -9.61 -15.63 -5.83
N ASP A 279 -10.00 -16.00 -4.64
CA ASP A 279 -11.18 -15.50 -3.92
C ASP A 279 -10.86 -14.48 -2.81
N ALA A 280 -9.60 -14.07 -2.66
CA ALA A 280 -9.19 -13.16 -1.58
C ALA A 280 -10.00 -11.85 -1.59
N GLY A 281 -10.17 -11.22 -2.73
CA GLY A 281 -10.99 -10.01 -2.87
C GLY A 281 -12.47 -10.25 -2.54
N LEU A 282 -13.02 -11.38 -2.95
CA LEU A 282 -14.40 -11.78 -2.63
C LEU A 282 -14.56 -12.00 -1.12
N LYS A 283 -13.60 -12.63 -0.46
CA LYS A 283 -13.59 -12.83 1.00
C LYS A 283 -13.50 -11.51 1.75
N ILE A 284 -12.68 -10.58 1.29
CA ILE A 284 -12.57 -9.25 1.90
C ILE A 284 -13.89 -8.49 1.78
N ALA A 285 -14.53 -8.51 0.61
CA ALA A 285 -15.83 -7.88 0.40
C ALA A 285 -16.92 -8.51 1.28
N SER A 286 -16.97 -9.85 1.36
CA SER A 286 -17.90 -10.56 2.25
C SER A 286 -17.67 -10.18 3.71
N HIS A 287 -16.41 -10.14 4.14
CA HIS A 287 -16.05 -9.75 5.51
C HIS A 287 -16.54 -8.34 5.81
N MET A 288 -16.28 -7.38 4.90
CA MET A 288 -16.71 -6.00 5.06
C MET A 288 -18.23 -5.89 5.20
N TYR A 289 -18.99 -6.54 4.32
CA TYR A 289 -20.46 -6.50 4.35
C TYR A 289 -21.03 -7.18 5.60
N ASN A 290 -20.52 -8.35 5.98
CA ASN A 290 -20.98 -9.06 7.17
C ASN A 290 -20.66 -8.30 8.46
N ARG A 291 -19.47 -7.68 8.56
CA ARG A 291 -19.13 -6.81 9.69
C ARG A 291 -20.03 -5.59 9.78
N SER A 292 -20.34 -4.98 8.66
CA SER A 292 -21.24 -3.83 8.61
C SER A 292 -22.61 -4.19 9.22
N ILE A 293 -23.18 -5.31 8.85
CA ILE A 293 -24.45 -5.79 9.44
C ILE A 293 -24.33 -6.00 10.95
N SER A 294 -23.28 -6.65 11.42
CA SER A 294 -23.09 -6.92 12.85
C SER A 294 -22.84 -5.64 13.65
N THR A 295 -22.13 -4.68 13.08
CA THR A 295 -21.79 -3.40 13.75
C THR A 295 -22.99 -2.46 13.81
N TYR A 296 -23.75 -2.35 12.72
CA TYR A 296 -24.85 -1.40 12.60
C TYR A 296 -26.24 -2.07 12.71
N LYS A 297 -26.29 -3.33 13.16
CA LYS A 297 -27.54 -4.13 13.32
C LYS A 297 -28.40 -4.16 12.06
N GLY A 298 -27.76 -4.22 10.91
CA GLY A 298 -28.43 -4.37 9.61
C GLY A 298 -28.92 -3.07 8.96
N ASN A 299 -28.49 -1.93 9.44
CA ASN A 299 -28.76 -0.64 8.77
C ASN A 299 -27.76 -0.38 7.66
#